data_a78355e6e2c761e964c3b57218c3f629
#
_entry.id   a78355e6e2c761e964c3b57218c3f629
#
_cell.length_a   1.000
_cell.length_b   1.000
_cell.length_c   1.000
_cell.angle_alpha   90.00
_cell.angle_beta   90.00
_cell.angle_gamma   90.00
#
_symmetry.space_group_name_H-M   'P 1'
#
loop_
_entity.id
_entity.type
_entity.pdbx_description
1 polymer ?
#
loop_
_entity_poly.entity_id
_entity_poly.type
_entity_poly.pdbx_seq_one_letter_code
_entity_poly.pdbx_strand_id
1 'polypeptide(L)'
;MSASLVGSEMCIRDSSKAPADLEKEVQDLAAHGIKEIVLVGINLSAYGKGQDFDLLDAVAICDRTPGIARVRLGSLEPDHITDRMIVGLAKIEKFCPQFHISLQSGCTKTLKSMNRHYTAEEYADLCRKLRAAFPGATLTTDMMTGFHEETEADFEESLAFAKKIGFEKVHVFPYSQREGTAASKRGDSVPRQEKERRAKKLIAETDKLREAYFDGLVGQKAQVLVEQQQPNGTYTGYTRNYVPVTIHRRDLHIGDLVDVTITGVENADHCIAE
;
A
#
# COMPACT_ATOMS: atom_id res chain seq x y z
N MET A 1 12.62 -4.23 12.24
CA MET A 1 13.74 -4.44 11.28
C MET A 1 13.15 -5.13 10.06
N SER A 2 13.06 -4.43 8.95
CA SER A 2 12.70 -5.01 7.66
C SER A 2 13.97 -5.57 7.01
N ALA A 3 14.02 -6.85 6.75
CA ALA A 3 15.08 -7.46 5.97
C ALA A 3 14.82 -7.13 4.49
N SER A 4 15.46 -6.08 4.00
CA SER A 4 15.52 -5.77 2.57
C SER A 4 16.70 -6.53 1.97
N LEU A 5 16.42 -7.57 1.21
CA LEU A 5 17.40 -8.22 0.36
C LEU A 5 17.29 -7.61 -1.04
N VAL A 6 18.18 -6.68 -1.36
CA VAL A 6 18.32 -6.11 -2.70
C VAL A 6 19.57 -6.68 -3.34
N GLY A 7 19.39 -7.45 -4.41
CA GLY A 7 20.47 -7.88 -5.30
C GLY A 7 19.93 -8.23 -6.68
N SER A 8 20.59 -7.77 -7.72
CA SER A 8 20.20 -7.99 -9.12
C SER A 8 20.16 -9.46 -9.57
N GLU A 9 20.73 -10.36 -8.79
CA GLU A 9 20.64 -11.82 -9.01
C GLU A 9 19.36 -12.44 -8.45
N MET A 10 18.58 -11.71 -7.65
CA MET A 10 17.32 -12.21 -7.05
C MET A 10 16.15 -12.29 -8.05
N CYS A 11 16.21 -11.56 -9.16
CA CYS A 11 15.19 -11.67 -10.22
C CYS A 11 15.20 -13.00 -10.98
N ILE A 12 16.22 -13.85 -10.78
CA ILE A 12 16.38 -15.12 -11.48
C ILE A 12 15.90 -16.31 -10.62
N ARG A 13 15.65 -16.10 -9.32
CA ARG A 13 15.15 -17.12 -8.39
C ARG A 13 13.89 -16.64 -7.69
N ASP A 14 12.80 -16.60 -8.41
CA ASP A 14 11.47 -16.41 -7.81
C ASP A 14 11.11 -17.67 -7.01
N SER A 15 11.55 -17.74 -5.76
CA SER A 15 11.17 -18.82 -4.85
C SER A 15 10.26 -18.25 -3.77
N SER A 16 9.08 -18.83 -3.62
CA SER A 16 8.22 -18.58 -2.47
C SER A 16 8.82 -19.25 -1.23
N LYS A 17 8.85 -18.55 -0.10
CA LYS A 17 9.22 -19.14 1.19
C LYS A 17 8.24 -20.26 1.53
N ALA A 18 8.72 -21.43 1.90
CA ALA A 18 7.85 -22.55 2.29
C ALA A 18 6.97 -22.18 3.51
N PRO A 19 5.70 -22.64 3.55
CA PRO A 19 4.80 -22.32 4.67
C PRO A 19 5.38 -22.69 6.04
N ALA A 20 6.08 -23.81 6.17
CA ALA A 20 6.70 -24.24 7.42
C ALA A 20 7.81 -23.28 7.90
N ASP A 21 8.60 -22.73 6.97
CA ASP A 21 9.65 -21.75 7.29
C ASP A 21 9.04 -20.41 7.66
N LEU A 22 7.96 -20.01 6.99
CA LEU A 22 7.21 -18.81 7.32
C LEU A 22 6.59 -18.93 8.73
N GLU A 23 5.96 -20.05 9.02
CA GLU A 23 5.34 -20.29 10.34
C GLU A 23 6.36 -20.20 11.46
N LYS A 24 7.53 -20.82 11.31
CA LYS A 24 8.61 -20.74 12.28
C LYS A 24 9.09 -19.29 12.49
N GLU A 25 9.31 -18.56 11.40
CA GLU A 25 9.73 -17.15 11.48
C GLU A 25 8.70 -16.28 12.20
N VAL A 26 7.40 -16.44 11.86
CA VAL A 26 6.32 -15.67 12.51
C VAL A 26 6.21 -16.03 14.01
N GLN A 27 6.38 -17.30 14.38
CA GLN A 27 6.43 -17.74 15.79
C GLN A 27 7.61 -17.12 16.53
N ASP A 28 8.79 -17.11 15.93
CA ASP A 28 9.99 -16.50 16.51
C ASP A 28 9.79 -14.99 16.71
N LEU A 29 9.21 -14.28 15.75
CA LEU A 29 8.89 -12.86 15.86
C LEU A 29 7.86 -12.60 16.97
N ALA A 30 6.82 -13.42 17.07
CA ALA A 30 5.81 -13.32 18.11
C ALA A 30 6.41 -13.53 19.51
N ALA A 31 7.35 -14.49 19.67
CA ALA A 31 8.07 -14.73 20.91
C ALA A 31 8.94 -13.53 21.36
N HIS A 32 9.38 -12.70 20.41
CA HIS A 32 10.08 -11.45 20.66
C HIS A 32 9.15 -10.24 20.86
N GLY A 33 7.85 -10.46 20.98
CA GLY A 33 6.86 -9.41 21.26
C GLY A 33 6.39 -8.61 20.04
N ILE A 34 6.74 -9.01 18.82
CA ILE A 34 6.24 -8.36 17.60
C ILE A 34 4.74 -8.58 17.50
N LYS A 35 3.99 -7.50 17.25
CA LYS A 35 2.52 -7.50 17.18
C LYS A 35 1.94 -7.45 15.77
N GLU A 36 2.67 -6.86 14.82
CA GLU A 36 2.23 -6.74 13.43
C GLU A 36 3.27 -7.38 12.49
N ILE A 37 2.77 -8.19 11.55
CA ILE A 37 3.57 -8.78 10.47
C ILE A 37 3.17 -8.11 9.16
N VAL A 38 4.15 -7.65 8.40
CA VAL A 38 3.96 -7.18 7.02
C VAL A 38 4.57 -8.20 6.08
N LEU A 39 3.72 -8.91 5.33
CA LEU A 39 4.16 -9.83 4.29
C LEU A 39 4.58 -9.02 3.06
N VAL A 40 5.81 -9.19 2.63
CA VAL A 40 6.39 -8.46 1.49
C VAL A 40 7.08 -9.41 0.53
N GLY A 41 7.13 -9.02 -0.74
CA GLY A 41 7.84 -9.75 -1.79
C GLY A 41 7.97 -8.90 -3.05
N ILE A 42 8.88 -9.27 -3.96
CA ILE A 42 9.05 -8.57 -5.25
C ILE A 42 7.75 -8.70 -6.08
N ASN A 43 7.13 -9.88 -6.04
CA ASN A 43 5.80 -10.14 -6.60
C ASN A 43 4.99 -10.94 -5.58
N LEU A 44 4.53 -10.24 -4.54
CA LEU A 44 3.81 -10.85 -3.42
C LEU A 44 2.55 -11.60 -3.88
N SER A 45 1.84 -11.03 -4.85
CA SER A 45 0.61 -11.63 -5.39
C SER A 45 0.83 -12.98 -6.08
N ALA A 46 2.07 -13.29 -6.44
CA ALA A 46 2.44 -14.57 -7.06
C ALA A 46 3.00 -15.61 -6.06
N TYR A 47 2.93 -15.30 -4.74
CA TYR A 47 3.39 -16.26 -3.72
C TYR A 47 2.67 -17.60 -3.87
N GLY A 48 3.45 -18.69 -3.89
CA GLY A 48 2.95 -20.04 -4.06
C GLY A 48 2.54 -20.40 -5.49
N LYS A 49 2.78 -19.56 -6.50
CA LYS A 49 2.42 -19.88 -7.90
C LYS A 49 3.02 -21.20 -8.34
N GLY A 50 2.13 -22.15 -8.74
CA GLY A 50 2.53 -23.50 -9.14
C GLY A 50 2.80 -24.44 -7.96
N GLN A 51 2.48 -24.05 -6.74
CA GLN A 51 2.53 -24.86 -5.53
C GLN A 51 1.12 -25.19 -5.04
N ASP A 52 1.02 -25.96 -3.97
CA ASP A 52 -0.21 -26.32 -3.28
C ASP A 52 -0.63 -25.33 -2.19
N PHE A 53 0.04 -24.19 -2.08
CA PHE A 53 -0.25 -23.09 -1.16
C PHE A 53 -0.27 -21.75 -1.91
N ASP A 54 -0.87 -20.74 -1.29
CA ASP A 54 -0.97 -19.40 -1.86
C ASP A 54 -0.82 -18.28 -0.78
N LEU A 55 -1.05 -17.03 -1.18
CA LEU A 55 -0.92 -15.88 -0.28
C LEU A 55 -1.95 -15.92 0.88
N LEU A 56 -3.11 -16.52 0.69
CA LEU A 56 -4.08 -16.68 1.79
C LEU A 56 -3.55 -17.61 2.87
N ASP A 57 -2.81 -18.66 2.49
CA ASP A 57 -2.18 -19.57 3.46
C ASP A 57 -1.11 -18.83 4.27
N ALA A 58 -0.33 -17.96 3.62
CA ALA A 58 0.66 -17.13 4.32
C ALA A 58 0.00 -16.18 5.33
N VAL A 59 -1.11 -15.53 4.95
CA VAL A 59 -1.87 -14.66 5.86
C VAL A 59 -2.50 -15.46 6.99
N ALA A 60 -3.04 -16.65 6.71
CA ALA A 60 -3.62 -17.55 7.71
C ALA A 60 -2.58 -18.06 8.72
N ILE A 61 -1.32 -18.26 8.32
CA ILE A 61 -0.21 -18.58 9.24
C ILE A 61 -0.04 -17.43 10.25
N CYS A 62 0.01 -16.19 9.79
CA CYS A 62 0.12 -15.03 10.68
C CYS A 62 -1.09 -14.90 11.60
N ASP A 63 -2.30 -15.12 11.08
CA ASP A 63 -3.56 -15.01 11.83
C ASP A 63 -3.63 -16.01 12.98
N ARG A 64 -3.27 -17.28 12.74
CA ARG A 64 -3.33 -18.32 13.76
C ARG A 64 -2.17 -18.28 14.77
N THR A 65 -1.10 -17.50 14.51
CA THR A 65 0.04 -17.43 15.41
C THR A 65 -0.32 -16.62 16.66
N PRO A 66 -0.22 -17.22 17.89
CA PRO A 66 -0.42 -16.50 19.13
C PRO A 66 0.60 -15.37 19.31
N GLY A 67 0.16 -14.23 19.83
CA GLY A 67 1.03 -13.05 20.04
C GLY A 67 1.01 -12.06 18.86
N ILE A 68 0.75 -12.51 17.63
CA ILE A 68 0.49 -11.62 16.50
C ILE A 68 -0.93 -11.06 16.60
N ALA A 69 -1.06 -9.76 16.47
CA ALA A 69 -2.33 -9.03 16.54
C ALA A 69 -2.78 -8.49 15.18
N ARG A 70 -1.85 -8.26 14.25
CA ARG A 70 -2.12 -7.68 12.94
C ARG A 70 -1.29 -8.35 11.85
N VAL A 71 -1.89 -8.50 10.67
CA VAL A 71 -1.18 -8.92 9.45
C VAL A 71 -1.53 -7.97 8.31
N ARG A 72 -0.52 -7.53 7.59
CA ARG A 72 -0.61 -6.57 6.48
C ARG A 72 0.10 -7.12 5.26
N LEU A 73 -0.37 -6.74 4.09
CA LEU A 73 0.29 -7.04 2.83
C LEU A 73 1.07 -5.82 2.33
N GLY A 74 2.21 -6.08 1.70
CA GLY A 74 2.93 -5.10 0.89
C GLY A 74 2.25 -4.84 -0.44
N SER A 75 3.01 -4.35 -1.43
CA SER A 75 2.49 -4.02 -2.74
C SER A 75 1.91 -5.22 -3.48
N LEU A 76 0.77 -5.02 -4.10
CA LEU A 76 0.04 -6.02 -4.88
C LEU A 76 -0.09 -5.58 -6.34
N GLU A 77 -0.01 -6.52 -7.26
CA GLU A 77 -0.34 -6.28 -8.66
C GLU A 77 -1.85 -6.52 -8.88
N PRO A 78 -2.55 -5.60 -9.57
CA PRO A 78 -4.01 -5.61 -9.68
C PRO A 78 -4.57 -6.90 -10.28
N ASP A 79 -3.92 -7.42 -11.33
CA ASP A 79 -4.33 -8.60 -12.09
C ASP A 79 -4.21 -9.92 -11.32
N HIS A 80 -3.55 -9.90 -10.16
CA HIS A 80 -3.44 -11.07 -9.29
C HIS A 80 -4.42 -11.06 -8.11
N ILE A 81 -5.15 -9.96 -7.87
CA ILE A 81 -6.13 -9.87 -6.78
C ILE A 81 -7.47 -10.44 -7.26
N THR A 82 -7.73 -11.70 -6.94
CA THR A 82 -8.96 -12.40 -7.34
C THR A 82 -10.10 -12.23 -6.33
N ASP A 83 -11.34 -12.44 -6.78
CA ASP A 83 -12.51 -12.43 -5.88
C ASP A 83 -12.37 -13.48 -4.75
N ARG A 84 -11.76 -14.65 -5.02
CA ARG A 84 -11.43 -15.66 -4.00
C ARG A 84 -10.49 -15.07 -2.93
N MET A 85 -9.48 -14.34 -3.35
CA MET A 85 -8.54 -13.69 -2.42
C MET A 85 -9.24 -12.63 -1.56
N ILE A 86 -10.08 -11.78 -2.16
CA ILE A 86 -10.85 -10.75 -1.43
C ILE A 86 -11.75 -11.41 -0.38
N VAL A 87 -12.52 -12.42 -0.76
CA VAL A 87 -13.42 -13.16 0.15
C VAL A 87 -12.64 -13.90 1.24
N GLY A 88 -11.47 -14.46 0.89
CA GLY A 88 -10.59 -15.15 1.84
C GLY A 88 -10.02 -14.20 2.89
N LEU A 89 -9.44 -13.09 2.46
CA LEU A 89 -8.90 -12.06 3.35
C LEU A 89 -9.96 -11.44 4.26
N ALA A 90 -11.19 -11.24 3.76
CA ALA A 90 -12.29 -10.68 4.56
C ALA A 90 -12.73 -11.58 5.73
N LYS A 91 -12.33 -12.85 5.75
CA LYS A 91 -12.61 -13.78 6.85
C LYS A 91 -11.51 -13.81 7.91
N ILE A 92 -10.38 -13.16 7.65
CA ILE A 92 -9.22 -13.15 8.54
C ILE A 92 -9.32 -11.97 9.49
N GLU A 93 -9.50 -12.25 10.78
CA GLU A 93 -9.76 -11.22 11.79
C GLU A 93 -8.60 -10.24 11.97
N LYS A 94 -7.36 -10.74 11.97
CA LYS A 94 -6.15 -9.93 12.17
C LYS A 94 -5.70 -9.21 10.90
N PHE A 95 -6.34 -9.46 9.74
CA PHE A 95 -5.99 -8.79 8.51
C PHE A 95 -6.27 -7.29 8.58
N CYS A 96 -5.29 -6.49 8.20
CA CYS A 96 -5.37 -5.03 8.17
C CYS A 96 -5.89 -4.55 6.82
N PRO A 97 -7.03 -3.84 6.77
CA PRO A 97 -7.67 -3.44 5.52
C PRO A 97 -6.97 -2.22 4.89
N GLN A 98 -5.75 -2.39 4.48
CA GLN A 98 -4.96 -1.43 3.71
C GLN A 98 -4.38 -2.15 2.51
N PHE A 99 -4.56 -1.58 1.33
CA PHE A 99 -4.11 -2.16 0.08
C PHE A 99 -3.26 -1.15 -0.69
N HIS A 100 -1.99 -1.49 -0.88
CA HIS A 100 -1.15 -0.78 -1.83
C HIS A 100 -1.17 -1.55 -3.14
N ILE A 101 -1.80 -0.97 -4.18
CA ILE A 101 -2.02 -1.63 -5.47
C ILE A 101 -1.39 -0.79 -6.57
N SER A 102 -0.42 -1.36 -7.29
CA SER A 102 0.34 -0.66 -8.32
C SER A 102 -0.54 -0.29 -9.52
N LEU A 103 -0.94 0.99 -9.66
CA LEU A 103 -1.72 1.48 -10.80
C LEU A 103 -0.83 1.93 -11.96
N GLN A 104 0.17 2.72 -11.68
CA GLN A 104 1.12 3.37 -12.59
C GLN A 104 0.51 4.50 -13.46
N SER A 105 -0.68 4.36 -14.03
CA SER A 105 -1.40 5.40 -14.77
C SER A 105 -2.90 5.17 -14.71
N GLY A 106 -3.69 6.23 -14.65
CA GLY A 106 -5.14 6.16 -14.76
C GLY A 106 -5.65 6.19 -16.20
N CYS A 107 -4.75 6.30 -17.19
CA CYS A 107 -5.09 6.27 -18.61
C CYS A 107 -4.81 4.89 -19.21
N THR A 108 -5.83 4.22 -19.73
CA THR A 108 -5.71 2.87 -20.30
C THR A 108 -4.74 2.82 -21.49
N LYS A 109 -4.64 3.87 -22.31
CA LYS A 109 -3.64 3.96 -23.38
C LYS A 109 -2.21 3.91 -22.82
N THR A 110 -1.95 4.67 -21.78
CA THR A 110 -0.64 4.70 -21.11
C THR A 110 -0.33 3.36 -20.43
N LEU A 111 -1.30 2.73 -19.76
CA LEU A 111 -1.15 1.39 -19.17
C LEU A 111 -0.74 0.35 -20.23
N LYS A 112 -1.40 0.32 -21.36
CA LYS A 112 -1.02 -0.55 -22.50
C LYS A 112 0.42 -0.26 -22.99
N SER A 113 0.79 1.02 -23.06
CA SER A 113 2.13 1.45 -23.44
C SER A 113 3.19 0.99 -22.43
N MET A 114 2.84 0.89 -21.14
CA MET A 114 3.65 0.33 -20.06
C MET A 114 3.66 -1.20 -20.02
N ASN A 115 2.97 -1.87 -20.93
CA ASN A 115 2.77 -3.32 -20.94
C ASN A 115 2.04 -3.85 -19.69
N ARG A 116 1.07 -3.06 -19.18
CA ARG A 116 0.18 -3.51 -18.11
C ARG A 116 -0.98 -4.32 -18.68
N HIS A 117 -1.40 -5.36 -17.96
CA HIS A 117 -2.39 -6.33 -18.42
C HIS A 117 -3.80 -6.04 -17.90
N TYR A 118 -4.02 -4.82 -17.39
CA TYR A 118 -5.31 -4.33 -16.90
C TYR A 118 -5.61 -2.94 -17.47
N THR A 119 -6.88 -2.59 -17.49
CA THR A 119 -7.39 -1.28 -17.84
C THR A 119 -7.69 -0.44 -16.59
N ALA A 120 -7.86 0.87 -16.75
CA ALA A 120 -8.30 1.75 -15.67
C ALA A 120 -9.67 1.32 -15.11
N GLU A 121 -10.60 0.85 -15.97
CA GLU A 121 -11.92 0.39 -15.55
C GLU A 121 -11.84 -0.89 -14.70
N GLU A 122 -11.05 -1.88 -15.10
CA GLU A 122 -10.82 -3.10 -14.31
C GLU A 122 -10.19 -2.78 -12.95
N TYR A 123 -9.26 -1.82 -12.93
CA TYR A 123 -8.69 -1.35 -11.67
C TYR A 123 -9.74 -0.66 -10.78
N ALA A 124 -10.60 0.18 -11.36
CA ALA A 124 -11.69 0.83 -10.62
C ALA A 124 -12.69 -0.19 -10.05
N ASP A 125 -13.00 -1.24 -10.81
CA ASP A 125 -13.87 -2.33 -10.35
C ASP A 125 -13.25 -3.08 -9.17
N LEU A 126 -11.95 -3.37 -9.25
CA LEU A 126 -11.19 -3.97 -8.13
C LEU A 126 -11.27 -3.09 -6.87
N CYS A 127 -11.03 -1.77 -6.99
CA CYS A 127 -11.12 -0.85 -5.86
C CYS A 127 -12.52 -0.85 -5.23
N ARG A 128 -13.57 -0.90 -6.08
CA ARG A 128 -14.97 -0.98 -5.62
C ARG A 128 -15.22 -2.28 -4.85
N LYS A 129 -14.74 -3.43 -5.34
CA LYS A 129 -14.87 -4.73 -4.68
C LYS A 129 -14.16 -4.74 -3.32
N LEU A 130 -12.94 -4.20 -3.26
CA LEU A 130 -12.18 -4.11 -2.01
C LEU A 130 -12.90 -3.25 -0.97
N ARG A 131 -13.41 -2.08 -1.34
CA ARG A 131 -14.17 -1.23 -0.42
C ARG A 131 -15.49 -1.85 0.03
N ALA A 132 -16.13 -2.64 -0.82
CA ALA A 132 -17.33 -3.38 -0.45
C ALA A 132 -17.04 -4.52 0.54
N ALA A 133 -15.92 -5.24 0.36
CA ALA A 133 -15.51 -6.32 1.24
C ALA A 133 -14.90 -5.83 2.55
N PHE A 134 -14.26 -4.66 2.54
CA PHE A 134 -13.55 -4.07 3.68
C PHE A 134 -14.00 -2.62 3.92
N PRO A 135 -15.10 -2.40 4.63
CA PRO A 135 -15.53 -1.06 4.99
C PRO A 135 -14.43 -0.29 5.74
N GLY A 136 -14.14 0.93 5.30
CA GLY A 136 -13.05 1.75 5.85
C GLY A 136 -11.64 1.38 5.38
N ALA A 137 -11.50 0.51 4.37
CA ALA A 137 -10.20 0.21 3.79
C ALA A 137 -9.56 1.44 3.15
N THR A 138 -8.25 1.60 3.37
CA THR A 138 -7.42 2.56 2.65
C THR A 138 -6.84 1.93 1.39
N LEU A 139 -6.82 2.70 0.31
CA LEU A 139 -6.22 2.34 -0.95
C LEU A 139 -5.08 3.31 -1.25
N THR A 140 -3.89 2.79 -1.42
CA THR A 140 -2.71 3.57 -1.82
C THR A 140 -2.14 3.03 -3.12
N THR A 141 -1.42 3.86 -3.86
CA THR A 141 -0.89 3.46 -5.16
C THR A 141 0.35 4.23 -5.55
N ASP A 142 1.05 3.70 -6.54
CA ASP A 142 2.10 4.38 -7.28
C ASP A 142 1.55 4.89 -8.61
N MET A 143 1.88 6.14 -8.98
CA MET A 143 1.58 6.70 -10.30
C MET A 143 2.81 7.36 -10.90
N MET A 144 3.00 7.12 -12.19
CA MET A 144 4.11 7.67 -12.97
C MET A 144 3.60 8.77 -13.90
N THR A 145 4.35 9.88 -14.02
CA THR A 145 4.05 10.97 -14.94
C THR A 145 5.08 11.07 -16.04
N GLY A 146 4.64 11.40 -17.26
CA GLY A 146 5.53 11.60 -18.40
C GLY A 146 6.16 10.34 -18.94
N PHE A 147 5.45 9.23 -18.93
CA PHE A 147 5.87 8.02 -19.64
C PHE A 147 5.95 8.30 -21.14
N HIS A 148 6.65 7.43 -21.89
CA HIS A 148 6.85 7.57 -23.33
C HIS A 148 5.52 7.85 -24.05
N GLU A 149 5.48 8.94 -24.86
CA GLU A 149 4.33 9.42 -25.62
C GLU A 149 3.07 9.80 -24.80
N GLU A 150 3.18 9.98 -23.47
CA GLU A 150 2.08 10.49 -22.67
C GLU A 150 1.77 11.93 -23.08
N THR A 151 0.57 12.14 -23.62
CA THR A 151 0.07 13.47 -23.97
C THR A 151 -0.52 14.19 -22.74
N GLU A 152 -0.81 15.49 -22.85
CA GLU A 152 -1.51 16.21 -21.78
C GLU A 152 -2.90 15.62 -21.53
N ALA A 153 -3.62 15.21 -22.55
CA ALA A 153 -4.92 14.55 -22.41
C ALA A 153 -4.82 13.22 -21.64
N ASP A 154 -3.79 12.41 -21.92
CA ASP A 154 -3.55 11.15 -21.20
C ASP A 154 -3.23 11.42 -19.71
N PHE A 155 -2.48 12.49 -19.41
CA PHE A 155 -2.21 12.92 -18.05
C PHE A 155 -3.46 13.41 -17.32
N GLU A 156 -4.28 14.26 -17.95
CA GLU A 156 -5.54 14.73 -17.36
C GLU A 156 -6.53 13.58 -17.11
N GLU A 157 -6.59 12.58 -17.99
CA GLU A 157 -7.35 11.35 -17.77
C GLU A 157 -6.85 10.61 -16.51
N SER A 158 -5.52 10.45 -16.37
CA SER A 158 -4.91 9.83 -15.19
C SER A 158 -5.21 10.59 -13.90
N LEU A 159 -5.14 11.92 -13.92
CA LEU A 159 -5.47 12.78 -12.79
C LEU A 159 -6.95 12.66 -12.40
N ALA A 160 -7.84 12.73 -13.39
CA ALA A 160 -9.28 12.57 -13.18
C ALA A 160 -9.60 11.18 -12.59
N PHE A 161 -8.92 10.15 -13.07
CA PHE A 161 -9.04 8.79 -12.53
C PHE A 161 -8.59 8.70 -11.07
N ALA A 162 -7.45 9.27 -10.72
CA ALA A 162 -6.96 9.28 -9.33
C ALA A 162 -7.98 9.96 -8.39
N LYS A 163 -8.57 11.07 -8.82
CA LYS A 163 -9.65 11.76 -8.10
C LYS A 163 -10.90 10.89 -7.96
N LYS A 164 -11.31 10.21 -9.01
CA LYS A 164 -12.48 9.31 -9.01
C LYS A 164 -12.32 8.16 -8.05
N ILE A 165 -11.13 7.55 -7.99
CA ILE A 165 -10.85 6.46 -7.05
C ILE A 165 -10.79 6.98 -5.61
N GLY A 166 -10.24 8.18 -5.35
CA GLY A 166 -10.09 8.72 -4.00
C GLY A 166 -9.11 7.87 -3.20
N PHE A 167 -7.86 7.84 -3.64
CA PHE A 167 -6.78 7.18 -2.89
C PHE A 167 -6.48 7.92 -1.60
N GLU A 168 -6.15 7.18 -0.55
CA GLU A 168 -5.63 7.78 0.69
C GLU A 168 -4.22 8.35 0.46
N LYS A 169 -3.38 7.66 -0.32
CA LYS A 169 -2.05 8.17 -0.71
C LYS A 169 -1.70 7.73 -2.11
N VAL A 170 -1.15 8.66 -2.89
CA VAL A 170 -0.55 8.38 -4.19
C VAL A 170 0.94 8.72 -4.12
N HIS A 171 1.79 7.76 -4.39
CA HIS A 171 3.22 7.98 -4.58
C HIS A 171 3.47 8.32 -6.04
N VAL A 172 3.91 9.55 -6.30
CA VAL A 172 4.06 10.06 -7.65
C VAL A 172 5.54 10.10 -8.05
N PHE A 173 5.85 9.53 -9.19
CA PHE A 173 7.21 9.48 -9.74
C PHE A 173 7.24 10.03 -11.16
N PRO A 174 8.08 11.03 -11.46
CA PRO A 174 8.39 11.38 -12.84
C PRO A 174 9.08 10.18 -13.51
N TYR A 175 8.68 9.85 -14.74
CA TYR A 175 9.34 8.77 -15.50
C TYR A 175 10.83 9.02 -15.64
N SER A 176 11.61 8.03 -15.30
CA SER A 176 13.06 8.00 -15.50
C SER A 176 13.42 6.76 -16.30
N GLN A 177 14.10 6.96 -17.40
CA GLN A 177 14.55 5.89 -18.27
C GLN A 177 15.56 5.00 -17.53
N ARG A 178 15.32 3.69 -17.51
CA ARG A 178 16.24 2.71 -16.92
C ARG A 178 16.85 1.86 -18.02
N GLU A 179 18.16 1.91 -18.14
CA GLU A 179 18.91 1.12 -19.09
C GLU A 179 18.58 -0.39 -18.97
N GLY A 180 18.55 -1.08 -20.11
CA GLY A 180 18.22 -2.51 -20.16
C GLY A 180 16.73 -2.86 -20.19
N THR A 181 15.81 -1.90 -19.95
CA THR A 181 14.37 -2.14 -20.02
C THR A 181 13.83 -2.02 -21.45
N ALA A 182 12.71 -2.69 -21.74
CA ALA A 182 12.00 -2.53 -23.02
C ALA A 182 11.54 -1.06 -23.23
N ALA A 183 11.15 -0.38 -22.17
CA ALA A 183 10.75 1.03 -22.20
C ALA A 183 11.91 1.95 -22.60
N SER A 184 13.15 1.66 -22.17
CA SER A 184 14.31 2.47 -22.52
C SER A 184 14.64 2.46 -24.01
N LYS A 185 14.29 1.40 -24.72
CA LYS A 185 14.49 1.29 -26.19
C LYS A 185 13.57 2.21 -26.98
N ARG A 186 12.47 2.68 -26.39
CA ARG A 186 11.48 3.56 -27.01
C ARG A 186 11.85 5.05 -26.91
N GLY A 187 12.84 5.37 -26.07
CA GLY A 187 13.28 6.73 -25.83
C GLY A 187 12.46 7.47 -24.78
N ASP A 188 12.86 8.69 -24.49
CA ASP A 188 12.23 9.60 -23.54
C ASP A 188 11.65 10.80 -24.28
N SER A 189 10.36 10.73 -24.63
CA SER A 189 9.70 11.70 -25.51
C SER A 189 9.09 12.91 -24.78
N VAL A 190 8.91 12.81 -23.44
CA VAL A 190 8.33 13.89 -22.64
C VAL A 190 9.44 14.70 -21.95
N PRO A 191 9.53 16.02 -22.16
CA PRO A 191 10.56 16.85 -21.53
C PRO A 191 10.54 16.75 -20.00
N ARG A 192 11.72 16.79 -19.37
CA ARG A 192 11.85 16.68 -17.91
C ARG A 192 11.00 17.70 -17.17
N GLN A 193 10.99 18.97 -17.59
CA GLN A 193 10.19 20.02 -16.98
C GLN A 193 8.70 19.70 -16.99
N GLU A 194 8.24 19.07 -18.07
CA GLU A 194 6.84 18.67 -18.20
C GLU A 194 6.47 17.52 -17.26
N LYS A 195 7.34 16.52 -17.14
CA LYS A 195 7.17 15.43 -16.16
C LYS A 195 7.09 15.96 -14.74
N GLU A 196 7.98 16.89 -14.37
CA GLU A 196 8.02 17.50 -13.05
C GLU A 196 6.77 18.38 -12.80
N ARG A 197 6.29 19.11 -13.82
CA ARG A 197 5.05 19.90 -13.76
C ARG A 197 3.85 18.98 -13.48
N ARG A 198 3.72 17.90 -14.24
CA ARG A 198 2.66 16.91 -14.08
C ARG A 198 2.73 16.25 -12.71
N ALA A 199 3.91 15.84 -12.26
CA ALA A 199 4.09 15.25 -10.95
C ALA A 199 3.65 16.19 -9.83
N LYS A 200 4.07 17.46 -9.86
CA LYS A 200 3.66 18.48 -8.87
C LYS A 200 2.13 18.68 -8.87
N LYS A 201 1.50 18.73 -10.06
CA LYS A 201 0.04 18.87 -10.17
C LYS A 201 -0.67 17.65 -9.58
N LEU A 202 -0.23 16.44 -9.92
CA LEU A 202 -0.83 15.19 -9.42
C LEU A 202 -0.69 15.11 -7.88
N ILE A 203 0.49 15.39 -7.33
CA ILE A 203 0.73 15.42 -5.88
C ILE A 203 -0.23 16.41 -5.21
N ALA A 204 -0.26 17.66 -5.66
CA ALA A 204 -1.11 18.70 -5.06
C ALA A 204 -2.59 18.34 -5.05
N GLU A 205 -3.07 17.66 -6.11
CA GLU A 205 -4.48 17.27 -6.19
C GLU A 205 -4.79 16.02 -5.37
N THR A 206 -3.86 15.08 -5.25
CA THR A 206 -4.06 13.87 -4.43
C THR A 206 -3.84 14.14 -2.95
N ASP A 207 -2.99 15.08 -2.57
CA ASP A 207 -2.84 15.50 -1.18
C ASP A 207 -4.14 16.13 -0.63
N LYS A 208 -4.90 16.88 -1.45
CA LYS A 208 -6.25 17.35 -1.07
C LYS A 208 -7.22 16.22 -0.75
N LEU A 209 -7.12 15.09 -1.48
CA LEU A 209 -7.95 13.91 -1.21
C LEU A 209 -7.59 13.28 0.14
N ARG A 210 -6.29 13.22 0.44
CA ARG A 210 -5.78 12.72 1.71
C ARG A 210 -6.23 13.61 2.87
N GLU A 211 -6.11 14.92 2.73
CA GLU A 211 -6.59 15.89 3.73
C GLU A 211 -8.08 15.68 4.02
N ALA A 212 -8.92 15.65 2.97
CA ALA A 212 -10.35 15.42 3.13
C ALA A 212 -10.68 14.06 3.77
N TYR A 213 -9.89 13.02 3.45
CA TYR A 213 -10.05 11.71 4.08
C TYR A 213 -9.74 11.78 5.58
N PHE A 214 -8.64 12.42 5.97
CA PHE A 214 -8.26 12.57 7.38
C PHE A 214 -9.25 13.43 8.16
N ASP A 215 -9.73 14.54 7.58
CA ASP A 215 -10.79 15.35 8.17
C ASP A 215 -12.05 14.53 8.47
N GLY A 216 -12.40 13.60 7.57
CA GLY A 216 -13.52 12.68 7.76
C GLY A 216 -13.32 11.67 8.89
N LEU A 217 -12.10 11.49 9.41
CA LEU A 217 -11.82 10.59 10.53
C LEU A 217 -11.98 11.28 11.90
N VAL A 218 -12.05 12.60 11.96
CA VAL A 218 -12.18 13.34 13.21
C VAL A 218 -13.46 12.92 13.96
N GLY A 219 -13.32 12.61 15.23
CA GLY A 219 -14.38 12.08 16.09
C GLY A 219 -14.53 10.55 16.02
N GLN A 220 -13.84 9.86 15.11
CA GLN A 220 -13.90 8.40 15.02
C GLN A 220 -12.94 7.74 16.03
N LYS A 221 -13.36 6.57 16.51
CA LYS A 221 -12.51 5.69 17.33
C LYS A 221 -11.64 4.83 16.44
N ALA A 222 -10.38 4.65 16.83
CA ALA A 222 -9.43 3.79 16.14
C ALA A 222 -8.53 3.06 17.14
N GLN A 223 -8.04 1.89 16.76
CA GLN A 223 -6.99 1.20 17.49
C GLN A 223 -5.67 1.48 16.80
N VAL A 224 -4.67 2.00 17.54
CA VAL A 224 -3.34 2.34 17.04
C VAL A 224 -2.31 1.38 17.62
N LEU A 225 -1.42 0.87 16.78
CA LEU A 225 -0.18 0.23 17.21
C LEU A 225 0.89 1.32 17.38
N VAL A 226 1.39 1.46 18.60
CA VAL A 226 2.43 2.44 18.94
C VAL A 226 3.78 1.96 18.43
N GLU A 227 4.44 2.76 17.58
CA GLU A 227 5.71 2.38 16.94
C GLU A 227 6.90 3.21 17.41
N GLN A 228 6.68 4.47 17.72
CA GLN A 228 7.77 5.38 18.09
C GLN A 228 7.37 6.34 19.19
N GLN A 229 8.34 6.69 20.04
CA GLN A 229 8.24 7.82 20.94
C GLN A 229 9.01 9.01 20.35
N GLN A 230 8.36 10.15 20.30
CA GLN A 230 8.94 11.39 19.80
C GLN A 230 9.71 12.13 20.90
N PRO A 231 10.71 12.98 20.55
CA PRO A 231 11.49 13.73 21.53
C PRO A 231 10.65 14.65 22.45
N ASN A 232 9.49 15.10 21.98
CA ASN A 232 8.55 15.94 22.74
C ASN A 232 7.67 15.13 23.71
N GLY A 233 7.85 13.80 23.78
CA GLY A 233 7.13 12.89 24.66
C GLY A 233 5.78 12.42 24.11
N THR A 234 5.40 12.78 22.87
CA THR A 234 4.26 12.17 22.17
C THR A 234 4.65 10.83 21.56
N TYR A 235 3.66 10.04 21.16
CA TYR A 235 3.89 8.77 20.46
C TYR A 235 3.30 8.83 19.07
N THR A 236 3.90 8.09 18.14
CA THR A 236 3.35 7.90 16.80
C THR A 236 3.15 6.42 16.52
N GLY A 237 2.16 6.13 15.70
CA GLY A 237 1.84 4.78 15.27
C GLY A 237 0.80 4.78 14.16
N TYR A 238 0.27 3.59 13.86
CA TYR A 238 -0.65 3.42 12.76
C TYR A 238 -1.93 2.69 13.20
N THR A 239 -3.05 3.12 12.60
CA THR A 239 -4.31 2.39 12.71
C THR A 239 -4.28 1.07 11.93
N ARG A 240 -5.31 0.22 12.07
CA ARG A 240 -5.41 -1.01 11.28
C ARG A 240 -5.42 -0.76 9.77
N ASN A 241 -6.04 0.32 9.31
CA ASN A 241 -6.06 0.74 7.92
C ASN A 241 -4.92 1.68 7.55
N TYR A 242 -3.85 1.71 8.36
CA TYR A 242 -2.57 2.38 8.12
C TYR A 242 -2.64 3.90 8.06
N VAL A 243 -3.57 4.49 8.79
CA VAL A 243 -3.58 5.94 9.00
C VAL A 243 -2.52 6.29 10.06
N PRO A 244 -1.58 7.20 9.77
CA PRO A 244 -0.58 7.64 10.73
C PRO A 244 -1.24 8.52 11.78
N VAL A 245 -0.91 8.28 13.06
CA VAL A 245 -1.52 8.97 14.21
C VAL A 245 -0.44 9.43 15.18
N THR A 246 -0.52 10.70 15.60
CA THR A 246 0.22 11.26 16.73
C THR A 246 -0.67 11.20 17.98
N ILE A 247 -0.18 10.56 19.06
CA ILE A 247 -0.94 10.36 20.30
C ILE A 247 -0.32 11.22 21.41
N HIS A 248 -1.15 12.05 22.03
CA HIS A 248 -0.77 12.97 23.09
C HIS A 248 -0.95 12.38 24.50
N ARG A 249 -0.48 11.10 24.68
CA ARG A 249 -0.42 10.42 25.97
C ARG A 249 1.02 10.19 26.38
N ARG A 250 1.29 9.96 27.67
CA ARG A 250 2.65 9.78 28.21
C ARG A 250 2.88 8.42 28.87
N ASP A 251 1.84 7.61 28.96
CA ASP A 251 1.81 6.33 29.66
C ASP A 251 1.88 5.12 28.72
N LEU A 252 2.43 5.32 27.50
CA LEU A 252 2.48 4.30 26.46
C LEU A 252 3.89 3.71 26.30
N HIS A 253 3.94 2.50 25.73
CA HIS A 253 5.15 1.83 25.34
C HIS A 253 5.11 1.46 23.85
N ILE A 254 6.29 1.36 23.23
CA ILE A 254 6.40 0.85 21.86
C ILE A 254 5.90 -0.59 21.82
N GLY A 255 5.01 -0.87 20.86
CA GLY A 255 4.33 -2.17 20.73
C GLY A 255 2.95 -2.25 21.39
N ASP A 256 2.53 -1.20 22.13
CA ASP A 256 1.19 -1.14 22.69
C ASP A 256 0.14 -1.02 21.57
N LEU A 257 -0.98 -1.72 21.76
CA LEU A 257 -2.21 -1.53 20.97
C LEU A 257 -3.20 -0.73 21.82
N VAL A 258 -3.46 0.49 21.42
CA VAL A 258 -4.28 1.44 22.20
C VAL A 258 -5.49 1.92 21.42
N ASP A 259 -6.63 1.96 22.10
CA ASP A 259 -7.83 2.58 21.55
C ASP A 259 -7.75 4.08 21.78
N VAL A 260 -8.00 4.85 20.75
CA VAL A 260 -7.91 6.31 20.71
C VAL A 260 -9.13 6.90 20.01
N THR A 261 -9.39 8.19 20.24
CA THR A 261 -10.31 8.97 19.42
C THR A 261 -9.50 9.97 18.61
N ILE A 262 -9.73 10.01 17.30
CA ILE A 262 -9.11 11.01 16.41
C ILE A 262 -9.71 12.38 16.75
N THR A 263 -8.86 13.33 17.15
CA THR A 263 -9.30 14.66 17.58
C THR A 263 -8.97 15.77 16.59
N GLY A 264 -8.10 15.50 15.63
CA GLY A 264 -7.70 16.48 14.63
C GLY A 264 -6.74 15.90 13.58
N VAL A 265 -6.28 16.78 12.71
CA VAL A 265 -5.30 16.50 11.66
C VAL A 265 -4.10 17.43 11.83
N GLU A 266 -2.89 16.89 11.75
CA GLU A 266 -1.65 17.63 11.81
C GLU A 266 -0.96 17.62 10.43
N ASN A 267 -0.78 18.81 9.84
CA ASN A 267 0.00 19.04 8.60
C ASN A 267 -0.35 18.13 7.41
N ALA A 268 -1.59 17.70 7.26
CA ALA A 268 -2.07 16.75 6.24
C ALA A 268 -1.34 15.38 6.21
N ASP A 269 -0.42 15.15 7.13
CA ASP A 269 0.41 13.94 7.16
C ASP A 269 0.04 12.97 8.28
N HIS A 270 -0.51 13.46 9.41
CA HIS A 270 -0.88 12.66 10.57
C HIS A 270 -2.22 13.11 11.14
N CYS A 271 -2.99 12.16 11.64
CA CYS A 271 -4.09 12.45 12.54
C CYS A 271 -3.56 12.68 13.96
N ILE A 272 -4.26 13.49 14.75
CA ILE A 272 -4.01 13.65 16.18
C ILE A 272 -5.04 12.86 16.94
N ALA A 273 -4.64 12.19 18.02
CA ALA A 273 -5.55 11.39 18.86
C ALA A 273 -5.22 11.48 20.35
N GLU A 274 -6.25 11.18 21.15
CA GLU A 274 -6.21 11.07 22.60
C GLU A 274 -6.79 9.75 23.08
#